data_27e057c33c479ded7576c9e6402a605a
#
_entry.id   27e057c33c479ded7576c9e6402a605a
#
_cell.length_a   1.000
_cell.length_b   1.000
_cell.length_c   1.000
_cell.angle_alpha   90.00
_cell.angle_beta   90.00
_cell.angle_gamma   90.00
#
_symmetry.space_group_name_H-M   'P 1'
#
loop_
_entity.id
_entity.type
_entity.pdbx_description
1 polymer ?
#
loop_
_entity_poly.entity_id
_entity_poly.type
_entity_poly.pdbx_seq_one_letter_code
_entity_poly.pdbx_strand_id
1 'polypeptide(L)'
;MCIRDSVGIVGHLDVVPEGDGWKYPAYSGALEEGAIWGRGTLDDKGPAIISLYAIKALADDGFNFTKRVRVIFGCNEETGSKCMEHYLKVDEPISYGVSPDSEFPVIFAEKTINSFEIKGTSSDGEGAKLVRLDGGIVINAVPDVCKFTINANGQNAADIAAKICDKLSQNNVASEHEINGDVIDFIVHGKAAHGSVPQLGVNAISFAIDALNGIVNNDFVRIYNKYISTDIHGEKLGCFAEDEYGKIAVNVGLCRFENNEFSIKVNCRLPFSIDTNTMFNRIKKTLNREICAKFVPMSESAGFKMDPESDMIKVLYNAYREVTGDAESKPICTPGGTYAREFKNCVAFGPEMSGYGEMIIHQPNERLSLKAMEAIFEIYVRAYADLISKISFKH
;
A
#
# COMPACT_ATOMS: atom_id res chain seq x y z
N MET A 1 -11.80 -38.66 16.87
CA MET A 1 -12.22 -37.28 17.14
C MET A 1 -11.99 -36.52 15.85
N CYS A 2 -13.03 -36.08 15.18
CA CYS A 2 -12.86 -35.24 13.97
C CYS A 2 -12.54 -33.83 14.47
N ILE A 3 -11.26 -33.45 14.45
CA ILE A 3 -10.87 -32.06 14.72
C ILE A 3 -11.27 -31.26 13.47
N ARG A 4 -12.40 -30.58 13.53
CA ARG A 4 -12.90 -29.73 12.43
C ARG A 4 -12.26 -28.34 12.45
N ASP A 5 -11.98 -27.81 13.64
CA ASP A 5 -11.38 -26.49 13.79
C ASP A 5 -9.90 -26.50 13.41
N SER A 6 -9.48 -25.53 12.62
CA SER A 6 -8.09 -25.34 12.22
C SER A 6 -7.61 -23.93 12.50
N VAL A 7 -6.38 -23.83 13.03
CA VAL A 7 -5.64 -22.57 13.15
C VAL A 7 -4.72 -22.48 11.93
N GLY A 8 -4.86 -21.40 11.18
CA GLY A 8 -4.01 -21.09 10.04
C GLY A 8 -2.87 -20.14 10.41
N ILE A 9 -1.71 -20.38 9.85
CA ILE A 9 -0.59 -19.43 9.80
C ILE A 9 -0.30 -19.24 8.31
N VAL A 10 -0.55 -18.04 7.81
CA VAL A 10 -0.57 -17.79 6.36
C VAL A 10 0.47 -16.73 6.03
N GLY A 11 1.60 -17.15 5.50
CA GLY A 11 2.70 -16.26 5.09
C GLY A 11 2.99 -16.39 3.59
N HIS A 12 3.89 -15.54 3.07
CA HIS A 12 4.30 -15.58 1.68
C HIS A 12 5.82 -15.76 1.49
N LEU A 13 6.19 -16.27 0.32
CA LEU A 13 7.59 -16.53 -0.04
C LEU A 13 8.07 -15.68 -1.23
N ASP A 14 7.16 -15.09 -1.98
CA ASP A 14 7.50 -14.10 -2.99
C ASP A 14 7.96 -12.79 -2.33
N VAL A 15 8.67 -11.98 -3.09
CA VAL A 15 9.27 -10.74 -2.61
C VAL A 15 9.25 -9.70 -3.72
N VAL A 16 9.20 -8.42 -3.36
CA VAL A 16 9.42 -7.32 -4.32
C VAL A 16 10.85 -7.36 -4.88
N PRO A 17 11.11 -6.75 -6.07
CA PRO A 17 12.45 -6.60 -6.60
C PRO A 17 13.40 -5.95 -5.59
N GLU A 18 14.65 -6.38 -5.60
CA GLU A 18 15.66 -5.96 -4.63
C GLU A 18 15.99 -4.47 -4.69
N GLY A 19 16.01 -3.88 -5.89
CA GLY A 19 16.52 -2.52 -6.11
C GLY A 19 18.03 -2.41 -5.92
N ASP A 20 18.56 -1.20 -6.02
CA ASP A 20 19.99 -0.89 -5.91
C ASP A 20 20.35 -0.34 -4.53
N GLY A 21 21.66 -0.35 -4.19
CA GLY A 21 22.18 0.29 -2.96
C GLY A 21 22.27 -0.63 -1.75
N TRP A 22 22.30 -1.95 -1.93
CA TRP A 22 22.49 -2.93 -0.88
C TRP A 22 23.92 -2.91 -0.32
N LYS A 23 24.05 -2.91 1.02
CA LYS A 23 25.32 -3.06 1.72
C LYS A 23 25.88 -4.50 1.63
N TYR A 24 24.99 -5.48 1.74
CA TYR A 24 25.26 -6.90 1.53
C TYR A 24 24.38 -7.40 0.39
N PRO A 25 24.80 -8.42 -0.40
CA PRO A 25 23.97 -8.90 -1.51
C PRO A 25 22.55 -9.26 -1.07
N ALA A 26 21.54 -8.75 -1.79
CA ALA A 26 20.13 -8.81 -1.42
C ALA A 26 19.58 -10.22 -1.09
N TYR A 27 20.19 -11.26 -1.64
CA TYR A 27 19.76 -12.65 -1.43
C TYR A 27 20.79 -13.51 -0.73
N SER A 28 21.76 -12.89 -0.02
CA SER A 28 22.83 -13.63 0.67
C SER A 28 22.40 -14.21 2.01
N GLY A 29 21.42 -13.62 2.68
CA GLY A 29 21.11 -13.96 4.07
C GLY A 29 22.29 -13.70 5.01
N ALA A 30 23.08 -12.65 4.75
CA ALA A 30 24.28 -12.36 5.51
C ALA A 30 23.94 -12.11 6.99
N LEU A 31 24.61 -12.83 7.88
CA LEU A 31 24.51 -12.63 9.32
C LEU A 31 25.61 -11.66 9.76
N GLU A 32 25.27 -10.38 9.77
CA GLU A 32 26.19 -9.30 10.05
C GLU A 32 25.54 -8.24 10.96
N GLU A 33 26.34 -7.56 11.76
CA GLU A 33 25.89 -6.45 12.63
C GLU A 33 24.72 -6.82 13.56
N GLY A 34 24.62 -8.09 13.97
CA GLY A 34 23.54 -8.57 14.83
C GLY A 34 22.19 -8.69 14.13
N ALA A 35 22.17 -8.79 12.81
CA ALA A 35 20.98 -8.96 12.00
C ALA A 35 21.20 -9.92 10.83
N ILE A 36 20.13 -10.50 10.32
CA ILE A 36 20.10 -11.23 9.05
C ILE A 36 19.68 -10.23 7.97
N TRP A 37 20.57 -10.01 6.98
CA TRP A 37 20.38 -9.07 5.89
C TRP A 37 19.92 -9.79 4.64
N GLY A 38 18.84 -9.30 4.03
CA GLY A 38 18.38 -9.81 2.74
C GLY A 38 16.92 -9.48 2.45
N ARG A 39 16.57 -9.47 1.18
CA ARG A 39 15.20 -9.30 0.72
C ARG A 39 14.32 -10.47 1.18
N GLY A 40 13.22 -10.18 1.87
CA GLY A 40 12.31 -11.15 2.46
C GLY A 40 12.70 -11.58 3.88
N THR A 41 13.74 -11.01 4.48
CA THR A 41 14.10 -11.34 5.89
C THR A 41 13.08 -10.78 6.87
N LEU A 42 12.40 -9.71 6.51
CA LEU A 42 11.35 -9.08 7.31
C LEU A 42 9.97 -9.28 6.67
N ASP A 43 9.88 -9.24 5.33
CA ASP A 43 8.67 -9.34 4.56
C ASP A 43 8.80 -10.43 3.46
N ASP A 44 8.23 -11.61 3.68
CA ASP A 44 7.65 -12.24 4.89
C ASP A 44 8.35 -13.57 5.21
N LYS A 45 9.43 -13.96 4.47
CA LYS A 45 10.12 -15.27 4.66
C LYS A 45 10.65 -15.47 6.08
N GLY A 46 11.19 -14.42 6.70
CA GLY A 46 11.68 -14.50 8.07
C GLY A 46 10.57 -14.83 9.07
N PRO A 47 9.52 -14.00 9.19
CA PRO A 47 8.39 -14.23 10.08
C PRO A 47 7.64 -15.53 9.79
N ALA A 48 7.48 -15.91 8.52
CA ALA A 48 6.87 -17.16 8.11
C ALA A 48 7.66 -18.39 8.64
N ILE A 49 9.00 -18.35 8.55
CA ILE A 49 9.86 -19.40 9.11
C ILE A 49 9.88 -19.36 10.63
N ILE A 50 9.93 -18.19 11.26
CA ILE A 50 9.84 -18.07 12.73
C ILE A 50 8.52 -18.68 13.22
N SER A 51 7.42 -18.45 12.53
CA SER A 51 6.11 -19.04 12.83
C SER A 51 6.13 -20.57 12.77
N LEU A 52 6.76 -21.14 11.72
CA LEU A 52 6.92 -22.58 11.59
C LEU A 52 7.74 -23.18 12.76
N TYR A 53 8.82 -22.50 13.13
CA TYR A 53 9.65 -22.93 14.27
C TYR A 53 8.94 -22.76 15.61
N ALA A 54 8.06 -21.76 15.78
CA ALA A 54 7.24 -21.62 16.97
C ALA A 54 6.29 -22.81 17.15
N ILE A 55 5.64 -23.26 16.06
CA ILE A 55 4.81 -24.49 16.10
C ILE A 55 5.66 -25.74 16.37
N LYS A 56 6.85 -25.81 15.76
CA LYS A 56 7.78 -26.92 16.01
C LYS A 56 8.20 -26.96 17.49
N ALA A 57 8.53 -25.83 18.08
CA ALA A 57 8.93 -25.75 19.49
C ALA A 57 7.82 -26.25 20.41
N LEU A 58 6.56 -25.85 20.17
CA LEU A 58 5.39 -26.35 20.90
C LEU A 58 5.27 -27.89 20.75
N ALA A 59 5.48 -28.42 19.56
CA ALA A 59 5.43 -29.86 19.31
C ALA A 59 6.54 -30.61 20.04
N ASP A 60 7.76 -30.11 20.00
CA ASP A 60 8.93 -30.70 20.64
C ASP A 60 8.80 -30.69 22.18
N ASP A 61 8.13 -29.67 22.75
CA ASP A 61 7.82 -29.56 24.19
C ASP A 61 6.60 -30.42 24.62
N GLY A 62 5.99 -31.16 23.71
CA GLY A 62 4.86 -32.01 23.99
C GLY A 62 3.53 -31.28 24.21
N PHE A 63 3.38 -30.09 23.64
CA PHE A 63 2.14 -29.31 23.72
C PHE A 63 0.93 -30.11 23.17
N ASN A 64 -0.19 -30.05 23.92
CA ASN A 64 -1.40 -30.75 23.51
C ASN A 64 -2.18 -29.96 22.46
N PHE A 65 -2.00 -30.30 21.19
CA PHE A 65 -2.72 -29.69 20.08
C PHE A 65 -4.19 -30.10 20.07
N THR A 66 -5.07 -29.24 20.57
CA THR A 66 -6.52 -29.47 20.56
C THR A 66 -7.18 -29.18 19.20
N LYS A 67 -6.46 -28.54 18.28
CA LYS A 67 -6.88 -28.15 16.95
C LYS A 67 -5.86 -28.55 15.91
N ARG A 68 -6.27 -28.66 14.65
CA ARG A 68 -5.36 -28.81 13.51
C ARG A 68 -4.63 -27.48 13.29
N VAL A 69 -3.32 -27.51 13.13
CA VAL A 69 -2.53 -26.35 12.71
C VAL A 69 -2.20 -26.52 11.23
N ARG A 70 -2.38 -25.47 10.46
CA ARG A 70 -2.07 -25.41 9.02
C ARG A 70 -1.13 -24.24 8.77
N VAL A 71 0.09 -24.53 8.36
CA VAL A 71 1.03 -23.51 7.89
C VAL A 71 0.93 -23.46 6.38
N ILE A 72 0.56 -22.31 5.86
CA ILE A 72 0.26 -22.09 4.44
C ILE A 72 1.24 -21.05 3.92
N PHE A 73 2.04 -21.41 2.91
CA PHE A 73 2.95 -20.50 2.25
C PHE A 73 2.44 -20.18 0.85
N GLY A 74 2.11 -18.91 0.64
CA GLY A 74 1.77 -18.36 -0.66
C GLY A 74 2.99 -17.89 -1.45
N CYS A 75 2.78 -17.55 -2.70
CA CYS A 75 3.85 -17.11 -3.61
C CYS A 75 3.39 -15.98 -4.56
N ASN A 76 2.40 -15.20 -4.17
CA ASN A 76 1.86 -14.11 -4.98
C ASN A 76 1.16 -13.06 -4.09
N GLU A 77 1.71 -12.74 -2.91
CA GLU A 77 1.18 -11.69 -2.04
C GLU A 77 1.40 -10.33 -2.67
N GLU A 78 2.62 -10.05 -3.03
CA GLU A 78 3.13 -8.77 -3.53
C GLU A 78 2.45 -8.30 -4.85
N THR A 79 1.78 -9.23 -5.55
CA THR A 79 1.20 -8.97 -6.86
C THR A 79 -0.27 -9.39 -7.01
N GLY A 80 -0.98 -9.66 -5.88
CA GLY A 80 -2.45 -9.77 -5.90
C GLY A 80 -3.08 -11.08 -5.47
N SER A 81 -2.45 -11.87 -4.60
CA SER A 81 -3.02 -12.98 -3.81
C SER A 81 -3.72 -14.12 -4.58
N LYS A 82 -3.48 -14.28 -5.88
CA LYS A 82 -4.14 -15.32 -6.71
C LYS A 82 -3.88 -16.75 -6.23
N CYS A 83 -2.74 -16.97 -5.56
CA CYS A 83 -2.43 -18.26 -4.96
C CYS A 83 -3.41 -18.61 -3.82
N MET A 84 -3.86 -17.62 -3.03
CA MET A 84 -4.87 -17.83 -1.99
C MET A 84 -6.27 -18.01 -2.57
N GLU A 85 -6.62 -17.31 -3.64
CA GLU A 85 -7.84 -17.58 -4.39
C GLU A 85 -7.88 -19.02 -4.93
N HIS A 86 -6.73 -19.55 -5.38
CA HIS A 86 -6.62 -20.95 -5.81
C HIS A 86 -6.72 -21.90 -4.62
N TYR A 87 -5.99 -21.64 -3.53
CA TYR A 87 -6.03 -22.46 -2.32
C TYR A 87 -7.46 -22.65 -1.81
N LEU A 88 -8.23 -21.55 -1.71
CA LEU A 88 -9.63 -21.58 -1.24
C LEU A 88 -10.60 -22.34 -2.16
N LYS A 89 -10.20 -22.66 -3.41
CA LYS A 89 -10.98 -23.48 -4.34
C LYS A 89 -10.67 -24.96 -4.24
N VAL A 90 -9.47 -25.33 -3.79
CA VAL A 90 -8.97 -26.71 -3.82
C VAL A 90 -8.79 -27.36 -2.45
N ASP A 91 -8.79 -26.55 -1.39
CA ASP A 91 -8.60 -27.03 -0.02
C ASP A 91 -9.63 -26.42 0.94
N GLU A 92 -9.74 -27.00 2.14
CA GLU A 92 -10.64 -26.52 3.19
C GLU A 92 -10.14 -25.16 3.72
N PRO A 93 -11.01 -24.15 3.93
CA PRO A 93 -10.63 -22.91 4.58
C PRO A 93 -10.17 -23.15 6.03
N ILE A 94 -9.34 -22.28 6.55
CA ILE A 94 -9.01 -22.25 7.98
C ILE A 94 -10.19 -21.72 8.78
N SER A 95 -10.34 -22.19 10.02
CA SER A 95 -11.42 -21.68 10.90
C SER A 95 -11.09 -20.27 11.40
N TYR A 96 -9.83 -20.01 11.69
CA TYR A 96 -9.24 -18.72 12.04
C TYR A 96 -7.72 -18.80 11.91
N GLY A 97 -7.05 -17.65 11.86
CA GLY A 97 -5.60 -17.65 11.67
C GLY A 97 -4.95 -16.29 11.79
N VAL A 98 -3.65 -16.31 11.55
CA VAL A 98 -2.81 -15.12 11.51
C VAL A 98 -1.98 -15.10 10.24
N SER A 99 -1.70 -13.89 9.74
CA SER A 99 -0.66 -13.62 8.74
C SER A 99 0.48 -12.89 9.43
N PRO A 100 1.71 -13.42 9.45
CA PRO A 100 2.86 -12.80 10.12
C PRO A 100 3.50 -11.71 9.25
N ASP A 101 2.72 -10.82 8.67
CA ASP A 101 3.06 -9.98 7.53
C ASP A 101 2.57 -8.53 7.72
N SER A 102 2.83 -7.92 8.87
CA SER A 102 2.48 -6.52 9.14
C SER A 102 3.12 -6.02 10.46
N GLU A 103 2.36 -5.31 11.28
CA GLU A 103 2.82 -4.69 12.51
C GLU A 103 2.27 -5.39 13.76
N PHE A 104 3.03 -5.33 14.87
CA PHE A 104 2.49 -5.54 16.20
C PHE A 104 1.83 -4.26 16.75
N PRO A 105 0.90 -4.36 17.73
CA PRO A 105 0.54 -5.55 18.50
C PRO A 105 -0.41 -6.54 17.80
N VAL A 106 -1.30 -6.10 16.94
CA VAL A 106 -2.18 -6.91 16.10
C VAL A 106 -2.97 -6.01 15.14
N ILE A 107 -3.09 -6.41 13.90
CA ILE A 107 -3.92 -5.74 12.89
C ILE A 107 -5.31 -6.38 12.90
N PHE A 108 -6.27 -5.75 13.56
CA PHE A 108 -7.63 -6.26 13.63
C PHE A 108 -8.49 -5.86 12.43
N ALA A 109 -8.02 -4.92 11.62
CA ALA A 109 -8.73 -4.42 10.45
C ALA A 109 -7.79 -3.94 9.35
N GLU A 110 -8.14 -4.21 8.09
CA GLU A 110 -7.47 -3.71 6.90
C GLU A 110 -8.47 -2.96 6.03
N LYS A 111 -8.10 -1.75 5.56
CA LYS A 111 -8.98 -0.95 4.71
C LYS A 111 -9.18 -1.58 3.33
N THR A 112 -10.34 -1.37 2.72
CA THR A 112 -10.58 -1.75 1.33
C THR A 112 -9.63 -0.97 0.41
N ILE A 113 -9.01 -1.69 -0.52
CA ILE A 113 -8.11 -1.15 -1.53
C ILE A 113 -8.83 -1.12 -2.86
N ASN A 114 -8.91 0.05 -3.48
CA ASN A 114 -9.49 0.20 -4.80
C ASN A 114 -8.53 0.88 -5.76
N SER A 115 -8.63 0.49 -7.02
CA SER A 115 -7.98 1.21 -8.10
C SER A 115 -8.96 1.50 -9.22
N PHE A 116 -8.81 2.66 -9.83
CA PHE A 116 -9.58 3.07 -10.99
C PHE A 116 -8.76 3.95 -11.93
N GLU A 117 -9.25 4.08 -13.15
CA GLU A 117 -8.67 4.94 -14.18
C GLU A 117 -9.69 6.01 -14.60
N ILE A 118 -9.21 7.24 -14.76
CA ILE A 118 -9.90 8.31 -15.49
C ILE A 118 -9.13 8.50 -16.78
N LYS A 119 -9.75 8.20 -17.91
CA LYS A 119 -9.12 8.32 -19.22
C LYS A 119 -10.00 9.03 -20.22
N GLY A 120 -9.39 9.59 -21.25
CA GLY A 120 -10.15 10.26 -22.28
C GLY A 120 -9.26 10.92 -23.33
N THR A 121 -9.91 11.80 -24.08
CA THR A 121 -9.28 12.66 -25.08
C THR A 121 -9.28 14.09 -24.62
N SER A 122 -8.34 14.88 -25.07
CA SER A 122 -8.18 16.28 -24.71
C SER A 122 -8.18 17.15 -25.98
N SER A 123 -8.85 18.27 -25.88
CA SER A 123 -8.76 19.32 -26.91
C SER A 123 -7.90 20.47 -26.39
N ASP A 124 -7.08 21.02 -27.25
CA ASP A 124 -6.27 22.19 -26.95
C ASP A 124 -7.03 23.48 -27.26
N GLY A 125 -6.94 24.45 -26.34
CA GLY A 125 -7.28 25.83 -26.62
C GLY A 125 -6.11 26.62 -27.22
N GLU A 126 -6.24 27.95 -27.19
CA GLU A 126 -5.16 28.86 -27.60
C GLU A 126 -3.99 28.87 -26.56
N GLY A 127 -2.80 29.15 -27.03
CA GLY A 127 -1.61 29.32 -26.20
C GLY A 127 -0.64 28.13 -26.27
N ALA A 128 0.17 27.99 -25.22
CA ALA A 128 1.13 26.88 -25.10
C ALA A 128 0.40 25.54 -25.03
N LYS A 129 1.00 24.49 -25.56
CA LYS A 129 0.41 23.15 -25.68
C LYS A 129 1.19 22.13 -24.88
N LEU A 130 0.51 21.28 -24.13
CA LEU A 130 1.09 20.07 -23.58
C LEU A 130 1.26 19.02 -24.70
N VAL A 131 2.48 18.58 -24.94
CA VAL A 131 2.82 17.58 -25.95
C VAL A 131 2.78 16.18 -25.36
N ARG A 132 3.42 16.03 -24.19
CA ARG A 132 3.53 14.76 -23.47
C ARG A 132 3.61 15.00 -21.99
N LEU A 133 3.10 14.04 -21.21
CA LEU A 133 3.34 13.92 -19.76
C LEU A 133 3.44 12.44 -19.37
N ASP A 134 4.44 12.15 -18.55
CA ASP A 134 4.73 10.81 -18.06
C ASP A 134 5.13 10.89 -16.58
N GLY A 135 4.35 10.28 -15.71
CA GLY A 135 4.61 10.27 -14.26
C GLY A 135 4.22 8.96 -13.61
N GLY A 136 5.04 8.55 -12.64
CA GLY A 136 4.86 7.34 -11.86
C GLY A 136 5.29 6.05 -12.55
N ILE A 137 5.57 5.03 -11.74
CA ILE A 137 6.03 3.70 -12.17
C ILE A 137 5.01 2.63 -11.73
N VAL A 138 4.48 2.75 -10.50
CA VAL A 138 3.50 1.82 -9.94
C VAL A 138 2.31 2.59 -9.35
N ILE A 139 1.14 1.96 -9.35
CA ILE A 139 -0.11 2.63 -8.97
C ILE A 139 -0.23 2.90 -7.47
N ASN A 140 0.40 2.06 -6.64
CA ASN A 140 0.33 2.10 -5.18
C ASN A 140 1.48 2.87 -4.51
N ALA A 141 2.24 3.66 -5.26
CA ALA A 141 3.24 4.58 -4.74
C ALA A 141 2.91 6.04 -5.08
N VAL A 142 3.34 6.96 -4.24
CA VAL A 142 3.35 8.39 -4.55
C VAL A 142 4.50 8.64 -5.53
N PRO A 143 4.24 9.16 -6.74
CA PRO A 143 5.29 9.43 -7.73
C PRO A 143 6.23 10.54 -7.29
N ASP A 144 7.51 10.25 -7.28
CA ASP A 144 8.60 11.19 -6.98
C ASP A 144 9.17 11.88 -8.22
N VAL A 145 8.81 11.41 -9.42
CA VAL A 145 9.23 12.02 -10.68
C VAL A 145 8.06 12.14 -11.65
N CYS A 146 7.94 13.31 -12.28
CA CYS A 146 7.05 13.53 -13.42
C CYS A 146 7.80 14.29 -14.52
N LYS A 147 7.73 13.79 -15.75
CA LYS A 147 8.33 14.43 -16.93
C LYS A 147 7.23 14.93 -17.85
N PHE A 148 7.39 16.12 -18.39
CA PHE A 148 6.45 16.64 -19.39
C PHE A 148 7.15 17.56 -20.41
N THR A 149 6.56 17.63 -21.58
CA THR A 149 7.02 18.48 -22.68
C THR A 149 5.91 19.46 -23.08
N ILE A 150 6.28 20.73 -23.22
CA ILE A 150 5.41 21.81 -23.70
C ILE A 150 5.94 22.34 -25.01
N ASN A 151 5.04 22.69 -25.93
CA ASN A 151 5.34 23.55 -27.07
C ASN A 151 4.82 24.95 -26.76
N ALA A 152 5.69 25.94 -26.80
CA ALA A 152 5.37 27.35 -26.54
C ALA A 152 4.42 27.96 -27.59
N ASN A 153 4.32 27.32 -28.78
CA ASN A 153 3.40 27.69 -29.86
C ASN A 153 3.52 29.18 -30.25
N GLY A 154 4.78 29.62 -30.46
CA GLY A 154 5.10 30.99 -30.80
C GLY A 154 5.10 32.02 -29.67
N GLN A 155 4.85 31.60 -28.44
CA GLN A 155 5.03 32.43 -27.24
C GLN A 155 6.47 32.39 -26.77
N ASN A 156 6.84 33.26 -25.82
CA ASN A 156 8.16 33.25 -25.23
C ASN A 156 8.34 32.01 -24.34
N ALA A 157 9.15 31.04 -24.77
CA ALA A 157 9.40 29.79 -24.05
C ALA A 157 10.05 30.04 -22.67
N ALA A 158 10.94 31.02 -22.53
CA ALA A 158 11.59 31.35 -21.28
C ALA A 158 10.58 31.92 -20.23
N ASP A 159 9.62 32.74 -20.68
CA ASP A 159 8.58 33.27 -19.80
C ASP A 159 7.63 32.16 -19.32
N ILE A 160 7.31 31.19 -20.19
CA ILE A 160 6.50 30.02 -19.83
C ILE A 160 7.25 29.19 -18.80
N ALA A 161 8.51 28.85 -19.06
CA ALA A 161 9.34 28.09 -18.14
C ALA A 161 9.46 28.76 -16.77
N ALA A 162 9.73 30.07 -16.75
CA ALA A 162 9.81 30.84 -15.51
C ALA A 162 8.51 30.75 -14.69
N LYS A 163 7.34 30.93 -15.31
CA LYS A 163 6.03 30.84 -14.64
C LYS A 163 5.78 29.46 -14.04
N ILE A 164 6.19 28.39 -14.71
CA ILE A 164 6.05 27.01 -14.22
C ILE A 164 7.00 26.80 -13.02
N CYS A 165 8.27 27.20 -13.14
CA CYS A 165 9.25 27.13 -12.07
C CYS A 165 8.80 27.90 -10.83
N ASP A 166 8.26 29.10 -11.00
CA ASP A 166 7.74 29.93 -9.89
C ASP A 166 6.63 29.21 -9.13
N LYS A 167 5.66 28.59 -9.84
CA LYS A 167 4.57 27.84 -9.21
C LYS A 167 5.06 26.60 -8.46
N LEU A 168 6.01 25.86 -9.02
CA LEU A 168 6.62 24.70 -8.37
C LEU A 168 7.40 25.12 -7.13
N SER A 169 8.21 26.18 -7.23
CA SER A 169 8.99 26.75 -6.12
C SER A 169 8.13 27.25 -4.97
N GLN A 170 6.98 27.87 -5.25
CA GLN A 170 6.01 28.30 -4.23
C GLN A 170 5.48 27.12 -3.39
N ASN A 171 5.49 25.92 -3.95
CA ASN A 171 5.11 24.67 -3.27
C ASN A 171 6.30 23.87 -2.74
N ASN A 172 7.53 24.43 -2.76
CA ASN A 172 8.77 23.75 -2.39
C ASN A 172 9.05 22.49 -3.21
N VAL A 173 8.64 22.46 -4.49
CA VAL A 173 8.85 21.35 -5.40
C VAL A 173 9.98 21.71 -6.36
N ALA A 174 11.01 20.86 -6.39
CA ALA A 174 12.17 21.06 -7.27
C ALA A 174 11.84 20.66 -8.71
N SER A 175 12.43 21.35 -9.68
CA SER A 175 12.30 21.01 -11.08
C SER A 175 13.54 21.39 -11.89
N GLU A 176 13.74 20.66 -12.99
CA GLU A 176 14.73 20.93 -14.01
C GLU A 176 14.00 21.17 -15.34
N HIS A 177 14.56 22.01 -16.21
CA HIS A 177 14.01 22.20 -17.55
C HIS A 177 15.08 22.49 -18.59
N GLU A 178 14.78 22.17 -19.83
CA GLU A 178 15.58 22.49 -21.00
C GLU A 178 14.68 23.13 -22.05
N ILE A 179 15.20 24.17 -22.72
CA ILE A 179 14.49 24.91 -23.77
C ILE A 179 15.21 24.72 -25.11
N ASN A 180 14.49 24.15 -26.08
CA ASN A 180 14.95 23.92 -27.43
C ASN A 180 13.99 24.57 -28.45
N GLY A 181 14.20 25.85 -28.76
CA GLY A 181 13.27 26.66 -29.56
C GLY A 181 11.92 26.81 -28.85
N ASP A 182 10.85 26.35 -29.49
CA ASP A 182 9.50 26.36 -28.90
C ASP A 182 9.23 25.19 -27.95
N VAL A 183 10.14 24.19 -27.87
CA VAL A 183 9.96 23.00 -27.03
C VAL A 183 10.61 23.22 -25.68
N ILE A 184 9.88 22.91 -24.62
CA ILE A 184 10.34 23.00 -23.23
C ILE A 184 10.11 21.65 -22.58
N ASP A 185 11.17 20.97 -22.19
CA ASP A 185 11.14 19.73 -21.43
C ASP A 185 11.33 20.00 -19.95
N PHE A 186 10.49 19.40 -19.12
CA PHE A 186 10.53 19.51 -17.65
C PHE A 186 10.69 18.15 -16.98
N ILE A 187 11.45 18.16 -15.89
CA ILE A 187 11.48 17.09 -14.89
C ILE A 187 11.09 17.70 -13.54
N VAL A 188 10.02 17.22 -12.94
CA VAL A 188 9.54 17.64 -11.62
C VAL A 188 9.88 16.57 -10.60
N HIS A 189 10.49 16.97 -9.48
CA HIS A 189 10.93 16.10 -8.40
C HIS A 189 10.03 16.24 -7.18
N GLY A 190 9.40 15.15 -6.80
CA GLY A 190 8.60 15.02 -5.60
C GLY A 190 9.32 14.24 -4.51
N LYS A 191 8.53 13.50 -3.72
CA LYS A 191 9.03 12.58 -2.69
C LYS A 191 8.19 11.32 -2.69
N ALA A 192 8.83 10.17 -2.87
CA ALA A 192 8.16 8.89 -2.81
C ALA A 192 7.58 8.61 -1.41
N ALA A 193 6.43 7.95 -1.39
CA ALA A 193 5.82 7.36 -0.21
C ALA A 193 4.91 6.22 -0.65
N HIS A 194 4.47 5.38 0.27
CA HIS A 194 3.45 4.38 -0.05
C HIS A 194 2.10 5.06 -0.33
N GLY A 195 1.37 4.60 -1.35
CA GLY A 195 0.10 5.21 -1.77
C GLY A 195 -1.03 5.18 -0.73
N SER A 196 -0.89 4.38 0.31
CA SER A 196 -1.83 4.34 1.44
C SER A 196 -1.68 5.52 2.41
N VAL A 197 -0.53 6.17 2.41
CA VAL A 197 -0.18 7.32 3.26
C VAL A 197 0.38 8.47 2.42
N PRO A 198 -0.40 8.97 1.44
CA PRO A 198 0.07 9.95 0.46
C PRO A 198 0.54 11.27 1.08
N GLN A 199 0.10 11.59 2.28
CA GLN A 199 0.53 12.78 3.05
C GLN A 199 2.02 12.75 3.46
N LEU A 200 2.69 11.58 3.43
CA LEU A 200 4.12 11.45 3.72
C LEU A 200 5.00 11.68 2.50
N GLY A 201 4.39 11.74 1.31
CA GLY A 201 5.04 11.99 0.03
C GLY A 201 4.75 13.38 -0.53
N VAL A 202 5.36 13.66 -1.69
CA VAL A 202 5.07 14.82 -2.55
C VAL A 202 4.84 14.30 -3.95
N ASN A 203 3.59 14.31 -4.42
CA ASN A 203 3.21 13.73 -5.70
C ASN A 203 3.65 14.62 -6.87
N ALA A 204 4.75 14.24 -7.55
CA ALA A 204 5.30 14.99 -8.66
C ALA A 204 4.30 15.22 -9.82
N ILE A 205 3.40 14.27 -10.07
CA ILE A 205 2.35 14.39 -11.10
C ILE A 205 1.40 15.54 -10.76
N SER A 206 0.88 15.55 -9.52
CA SER A 206 -0.10 16.53 -9.09
C SER A 206 0.46 17.96 -9.13
N PHE A 207 1.69 18.14 -8.67
CA PHE A 207 2.34 19.46 -8.70
C PHE A 207 2.74 19.87 -10.12
N ALA A 208 3.17 18.94 -10.98
CA ALA A 208 3.45 19.22 -12.38
C ALA A 208 2.20 19.76 -13.09
N ILE A 209 1.06 19.06 -12.95
CA ILE A 209 -0.18 19.46 -13.64
C ILE A 209 -0.78 20.73 -13.00
N ASP A 210 -0.66 20.91 -11.69
CA ASP A 210 -1.08 22.15 -11.03
C ASP A 210 -0.26 23.36 -11.54
N ALA A 211 1.04 23.21 -11.76
CA ALA A 211 1.87 24.27 -12.32
C ALA A 211 1.46 24.64 -13.76
N LEU A 212 0.90 23.70 -14.54
CA LEU A 212 0.40 23.95 -15.90
C LEU A 212 -0.93 24.72 -15.91
N ASN A 213 -1.66 24.78 -14.80
CA ASN A 213 -2.97 25.44 -14.71
C ASN A 213 -2.86 26.94 -15.04
N GLY A 214 -3.68 27.40 -16.01
CA GLY A 214 -3.66 28.79 -16.49
C GLY A 214 -2.45 29.14 -17.40
N ILE A 215 -1.58 28.16 -17.72
CA ILE A 215 -0.49 28.30 -18.70
C ILE A 215 -0.82 27.47 -19.94
N VAL A 216 -1.23 26.23 -19.75
CA VAL A 216 -1.66 25.35 -20.81
C VAL A 216 -3.19 25.25 -20.77
N ASN A 217 -3.84 25.59 -21.88
CA ASN A 217 -5.29 25.53 -22.03
C ASN A 217 -5.69 24.26 -22.77
N ASN A 218 -5.80 23.15 -22.04
CA ASN A 218 -6.39 21.92 -22.58
C ASN A 218 -7.30 21.21 -21.58
N ASP A 219 -8.15 20.31 -22.10
CA ASP A 219 -9.16 19.62 -21.29
C ASP A 219 -8.54 18.74 -20.20
N PHE A 220 -7.42 18.05 -20.46
CA PHE A 220 -6.76 17.19 -19.48
C PHE A 220 -6.28 18.00 -18.27
N VAL A 221 -5.54 19.11 -18.49
CA VAL A 221 -5.04 19.97 -17.40
C VAL A 221 -6.22 20.54 -16.60
N ARG A 222 -7.28 20.98 -17.29
CA ARG A 222 -8.51 21.47 -16.66
C ARG A 222 -9.20 20.43 -15.80
N ILE A 223 -9.43 19.22 -16.34
CA ILE A 223 -10.09 18.11 -15.65
C ILE A 223 -9.29 17.69 -14.43
N TYR A 224 -7.97 17.52 -14.57
CA TYR A 224 -7.11 17.15 -13.45
C TYR A 224 -7.19 18.16 -12.31
N ASN A 225 -7.01 19.45 -12.61
CA ASN A 225 -7.01 20.50 -11.60
C ASN A 225 -8.38 20.71 -10.95
N LYS A 226 -9.46 20.49 -11.71
CA LYS A 226 -10.83 20.62 -11.21
C LYS A 226 -11.24 19.49 -10.28
N TYR A 227 -10.85 18.24 -10.59
CA TYR A 227 -11.39 17.06 -9.92
C TYR A 227 -10.37 16.29 -9.07
N ILE A 228 -9.06 16.56 -9.25
CA ILE A 228 -7.99 15.86 -8.54
C ILE A 228 -7.06 16.88 -7.87
N SER A 229 -6.22 17.56 -8.67
CA SER A 229 -5.19 18.50 -8.16
C SER A 229 -4.26 17.83 -7.15
N THR A 230 -4.03 18.45 -6.01
CA THR A 230 -3.25 17.94 -4.88
C THR A 230 -4.12 17.33 -3.77
N ASP A 231 -5.41 17.07 -4.05
CA ASP A 231 -6.35 16.52 -3.08
C ASP A 231 -6.10 15.03 -2.87
N ILE A 232 -5.65 14.68 -1.67
CA ILE A 232 -5.37 13.31 -1.26
C ILE A 232 -6.52 12.64 -0.50
N HIS A 233 -7.67 13.32 -0.36
CA HIS A 233 -8.85 12.81 0.35
C HIS A 233 -10.11 12.74 -0.52
N GLY A 234 -9.99 13.02 -1.82
CA GLY A 234 -11.09 12.86 -2.78
C GLY A 234 -12.27 13.81 -2.60
N GLU A 235 -12.04 14.96 -1.97
CA GLU A 235 -13.06 16.00 -1.82
C GLU A 235 -13.50 16.52 -3.19
N LYS A 236 -12.53 16.82 -4.06
CA LYS A 236 -12.77 17.28 -5.43
C LYS A 236 -13.43 16.22 -6.32
N LEU A 237 -13.12 14.94 -6.11
CA LEU A 237 -13.77 13.81 -6.77
C LEU A 237 -15.17 13.50 -6.20
N GLY A 238 -15.54 14.16 -5.09
CA GLY A 238 -16.82 13.92 -4.41
C GLY A 238 -16.91 12.59 -3.68
N CYS A 239 -15.78 11.93 -3.45
CA CYS A 239 -15.71 10.63 -2.79
C CYS A 239 -15.16 10.70 -1.35
N PHE A 240 -14.98 11.89 -0.78
CA PHE A 240 -14.57 12.04 0.61
C PHE A 240 -15.39 11.17 1.56
N ALA A 241 -14.70 10.50 2.46
CA ALA A 241 -15.28 9.73 3.55
C ALA A 241 -14.28 9.66 4.71
N GLU A 242 -14.81 9.55 5.94
CA GLU A 242 -14.03 9.46 7.17
C GLU A 242 -14.77 8.62 8.20
N ASP A 243 -14.06 7.92 9.05
CA ASP A 243 -14.56 7.23 10.22
C ASP A 243 -13.53 7.28 11.36
N GLU A 244 -13.75 6.52 12.41
CA GLU A 244 -12.86 6.45 13.58
C GLU A 244 -11.43 5.99 13.24
N TYR A 245 -11.23 5.36 12.07
CA TYR A 245 -9.93 4.88 11.58
C TYR A 245 -9.33 5.81 10.52
N GLY A 246 -9.88 7.00 10.38
CA GLY A 246 -9.37 8.10 9.57
C GLY A 246 -10.03 8.25 8.21
N LYS A 247 -9.45 9.14 7.41
CA LYS A 247 -9.96 9.56 6.12
C LYS A 247 -9.66 8.54 5.01
N ILE A 248 -10.44 8.63 3.93
CA ILE A 248 -10.07 8.02 2.66
C ILE A 248 -8.71 8.56 2.20
N ALA A 249 -7.85 7.67 1.70
CA ALA A 249 -6.63 8.08 1.01
C ALA A 249 -6.81 7.91 -0.50
N VAL A 250 -6.42 8.92 -1.27
CA VAL A 250 -6.49 8.95 -2.73
C VAL A 250 -5.11 9.31 -3.27
N ASN A 251 -4.51 8.41 -4.01
CA ASN A 251 -3.19 8.59 -4.61
C ASN A 251 -3.26 8.45 -6.14
N VAL A 252 -2.84 9.45 -6.88
CA VAL A 252 -2.56 9.32 -8.31
C VAL A 252 -1.19 8.67 -8.46
N GLY A 253 -1.15 7.37 -8.75
CA GLY A 253 0.11 6.62 -8.87
C GLY A 253 0.73 6.67 -10.26
N LEU A 254 -0.11 6.77 -11.31
CA LEU A 254 0.35 6.79 -12.70
C LEU A 254 -0.45 7.83 -13.50
N CYS A 255 0.23 8.60 -14.32
CA CYS A 255 -0.42 9.51 -15.25
C CYS A 255 0.35 9.57 -16.57
N ARG A 256 -0.38 9.51 -17.67
CA ARG A 256 0.15 9.60 -19.04
C ARG A 256 -0.71 10.55 -19.85
N PHE A 257 -0.05 11.38 -20.64
CA PHE A 257 -0.67 12.20 -21.67
C PHE A 257 0.21 12.17 -22.91
N GLU A 258 -0.34 11.79 -24.03
CA GLU A 258 0.33 11.77 -25.34
C GLU A 258 -0.72 11.71 -26.45
N ASN A 259 -0.47 12.34 -27.60
CA ASN A 259 -1.37 12.35 -28.77
C ASN A 259 -2.80 12.77 -28.44
N ASN A 260 -2.97 13.73 -27.55
CA ASN A 260 -4.26 14.19 -27.04
C ASN A 260 -5.11 13.11 -26.33
N GLU A 261 -4.48 12.02 -25.90
CA GLU A 261 -5.11 11.02 -25.04
C GLU A 261 -4.49 11.08 -23.64
N PHE A 262 -5.32 10.84 -22.64
CA PHE A 262 -4.85 10.81 -21.25
C PHE A 262 -5.35 9.59 -20.48
N SER A 263 -4.55 9.17 -19.53
CA SER A 263 -4.84 8.12 -18.56
C SER A 263 -4.32 8.54 -17.18
N ILE A 264 -5.20 8.58 -16.19
CA ILE A 264 -4.91 8.89 -14.80
C ILE A 264 -5.32 7.67 -13.99
N LYS A 265 -4.36 6.95 -13.40
CA LYS A 265 -4.63 5.78 -12.56
C LYS A 265 -4.48 6.13 -11.09
N VAL A 266 -5.50 5.81 -10.34
CA VAL A 266 -5.67 6.20 -8.94
C VAL A 266 -5.80 4.97 -8.07
N ASN A 267 -5.09 4.96 -6.94
CA ASN A 267 -5.23 3.98 -5.87
C ASN A 267 -5.88 4.65 -4.66
N CYS A 268 -6.85 3.99 -4.06
CA CYS A 268 -7.58 4.49 -2.89
C CYS A 268 -7.56 3.49 -1.75
N ARG A 269 -7.59 4.02 -0.51
CA ARG A 269 -7.82 3.24 0.72
C ARG A 269 -9.09 3.77 1.39
N LEU A 270 -10.11 2.92 1.48
CA LEU A 270 -11.42 3.31 1.94
C LEU A 270 -11.57 3.10 3.44
N PRO A 271 -12.08 4.12 4.18
CA PRO A 271 -12.59 3.89 5.52
C PRO A 271 -13.83 3.00 5.46
N PHE A 272 -14.21 2.36 6.57
CA PHE A 272 -15.36 1.44 6.62
C PHE A 272 -16.72 2.16 6.51
N SER A 273 -16.74 3.49 6.60
CA SER A 273 -17.94 4.32 6.41
C SER A 273 -18.43 4.40 4.97
N ILE A 274 -17.66 3.92 3.99
CA ILE A 274 -18.02 3.93 2.57
C ILE A 274 -17.63 2.62 1.88
N ASP A 275 -18.54 2.06 1.11
CA ASP A 275 -18.27 0.93 0.24
C ASP A 275 -17.81 1.37 -1.17
N THR A 276 -17.20 0.43 -1.90
CA THR A 276 -16.69 0.64 -3.26
C THR A 276 -17.75 1.17 -4.23
N ASN A 277 -18.93 0.59 -4.23
CA ASN A 277 -19.99 0.96 -5.17
C ASN A 277 -20.46 2.39 -4.90
N THR A 278 -20.63 2.76 -3.65
CA THR A 278 -20.99 4.13 -3.23
C THR A 278 -19.93 5.13 -3.66
N MET A 279 -18.64 4.82 -3.41
CA MET A 279 -17.52 5.65 -3.85
C MET A 279 -17.52 5.83 -5.37
N PHE A 280 -17.57 4.74 -6.13
CA PHE A 280 -17.57 4.79 -7.60
C PHE A 280 -18.76 5.56 -8.18
N ASN A 281 -19.95 5.41 -7.60
CA ASN A 281 -21.13 6.15 -8.02
C ASN A 281 -21.00 7.64 -7.77
N ARG A 282 -20.39 8.06 -6.63
CA ARG A 282 -20.11 9.47 -6.35
C ARG A 282 -19.13 10.04 -7.36
N ILE A 283 -18.03 9.35 -7.66
CA ILE A 283 -17.04 9.76 -8.66
C ILE A 283 -17.67 9.88 -10.04
N LYS A 284 -18.43 8.86 -10.49
CA LYS A 284 -19.14 8.90 -11.78
C LYS A 284 -20.10 10.09 -11.86
N LYS A 285 -20.85 10.38 -10.80
CA LYS A 285 -21.77 11.52 -10.75
C LYS A 285 -21.00 12.84 -10.86
N THR A 286 -19.86 12.97 -10.22
CA THR A 286 -19.00 14.15 -10.24
C THR A 286 -18.45 14.38 -11.66
N LEU A 287 -17.97 13.32 -12.31
CA LEU A 287 -17.41 13.38 -13.66
C LEU A 287 -18.45 13.41 -14.79
N ASN A 288 -19.72 13.21 -14.50
CA ASN A 288 -20.79 13.06 -15.53
C ASN A 288 -20.95 14.24 -16.49
N ARG A 289 -20.37 15.39 -16.16
CA ARG A 289 -20.41 16.60 -17.03
C ARG A 289 -19.23 16.68 -18.00
N GLU A 290 -18.24 15.79 -17.85
CA GLU A 290 -17.04 15.79 -18.68
C GLU A 290 -17.19 14.75 -19.81
N ILE A 291 -17.61 15.22 -20.99
CA ILE A 291 -17.88 14.34 -22.14
C ILE A 291 -16.61 13.65 -22.64
N CYS A 292 -15.44 14.30 -22.47
CA CYS A 292 -14.15 13.82 -22.92
C CYS A 292 -13.45 12.87 -21.92
N ALA A 293 -14.02 12.61 -20.73
CA ALA A 293 -13.45 11.76 -19.71
C ALA A 293 -14.36 10.59 -19.36
N LYS A 294 -13.75 9.40 -19.15
CA LYS A 294 -14.45 8.18 -18.74
C LYS A 294 -13.82 7.63 -17.46
N PHE A 295 -14.69 7.25 -16.52
CA PHE A 295 -14.30 6.50 -15.32
C PHE A 295 -14.33 5.00 -15.60
N VAL A 296 -13.23 4.30 -15.27
CA VAL A 296 -13.08 2.85 -15.48
C VAL A 296 -12.61 2.21 -14.16
N PRO A 297 -13.42 1.38 -13.50
CA PRO A 297 -12.96 0.54 -12.39
C PRO A 297 -11.83 -0.38 -12.84
N MET A 298 -10.82 -0.62 -11.98
CA MET A 298 -9.69 -1.50 -12.30
C MET A 298 -9.65 -2.71 -11.37
N SER A 299 -9.52 -2.49 -10.08
CA SER A 299 -9.40 -3.56 -9.08
C SER A 299 -10.03 -3.18 -7.76
N GLU A 300 -10.46 -4.19 -7.03
CA GLU A 300 -10.89 -4.10 -5.65
C GLU A 300 -10.29 -5.26 -4.86
N SER A 301 -9.72 -4.94 -3.70
CA SER A 301 -9.38 -5.90 -2.66
C SER A 301 -10.15 -5.51 -1.42
N ALA A 302 -11.16 -6.30 -1.08
CA ALA A 302 -12.06 -6.01 0.02
C ALA A 302 -11.30 -5.99 1.35
N GLY A 303 -11.55 -4.96 2.15
CA GLY A 303 -11.05 -4.89 3.52
C GLY A 303 -11.82 -5.81 4.46
N PHE A 304 -11.29 -5.99 5.64
CA PHE A 304 -11.97 -6.68 6.72
C PHE A 304 -11.84 -5.90 8.04
N LYS A 305 -12.76 -6.16 8.95
CA LYS A 305 -12.72 -5.65 10.32
C LYS A 305 -13.20 -6.74 11.28
N MET A 306 -12.33 -7.13 12.19
CA MET A 306 -12.68 -7.99 13.33
C MET A 306 -13.01 -7.11 14.54
N ASP A 307 -13.84 -7.61 15.45
CA ASP A 307 -14.07 -6.93 16.72
C ASP A 307 -12.76 -6.87 17.53
N PRO A 308 -12.23 -5.66 17.85
CA PRO A 308 -11.01 -5.52 18.63
C PRO A 308 -11.12 -6.11 20.04
N GLU A 309 -12.34 -6.30 20.54
CA GLU A 309 -12.62 -6.90 21.83
C GLU A 309 -12.86 -8.42 21.78
N SER A 310 -12.72 -9.04 20.60
CA SER A 310 -12.86 -10.48 20.45
C SER A 310 -11.78 -11.24 21.21
N ASP A 311 -12.09 -12.47 21.62
CA ASP A 311 -11.15 -13.32 22.35
C ASP A 311 -9.86 -13.57 21.55
N MET A 312 -9.95 -13.69 20.24
CA MET A 312 -8.79 -13.86 19.37
C MET A 312 -7.85 -12.66 19.44
N ILE A 313 -8.38 -11.44 19.28
CA ILE A 313 -7.57 -10.22 19.35
C ILE A 313 -6.93 -10.07 20.74
N LYS A 314 -7.69 -10.33 21.80
CA LYS A 314 -7.18 -10.27 23.17
C LYS A 314 -6.03 -11.25 23.42
N VAL A 315 -6.13 -12.46 22.91
CA VAL A 315 -5.08 -13.48 23.04
C VAL A 315 -3.78 -13.04 22.34
N LEU A 316 -3.87 -12.58 21.10
CA LEU A 316 -2.73 -12.08 20.33
C LEU A 316 -2.10 -10.85 20.99
N TYR A 317 -2.92 -9.90 21.37
CA TYR A 317 -2.50 -8.68 22.06
C TYR A 317 -1.80 -8.95 23.39
N ASN A 318 -2.32 -9.87 24.18
CA ASN A 318 -1.70 -10.26 25.45
C ASN A 318 -0.33 -10.93 25.24
N ALA A 319 -0.21 -11.83 24.26
CA ALA A 319 1.06 -12.46 23.93
C ALA A 319 2.14 -11.43 23.59
N TYR A 320 1.80 -10.42 22.79
CA TYR A 320 2.70 -9.31 22.47
C TYR A 320 3.10 -8.53 23.75
N ARG A 321 2.15 -8.14 24.57
CA ARG A 321 2.39 -7.35 25.77
C ARG A 321 3.25 -8.07 26.81
N GLU A 322 3.04 -9.36 26.99
CA GLU A 322 3.80 -10.18 27.94
C GLU A 322 5.27 -10.26 27.59
N VAL A 323 5.62 -10.25 26.28
CA VAL A 323 7.00 -10.33 25.83
C VAL A 323 7.67 -8.95 25.77
N THR A 324 6.97 -7.96 25.25
CA THR A 324 7.54 -6.62 25.02
C THR A 324 7.46 -5.70 26.23
N GLY A 325 6.49 -5.93 27.13
CA GLY A 325 6.15 -5.01 28.22
C GLY A 325 5.40 -3.75 27.73
N ASP A 326 5.09 -3.65 26.45
CA ASP A 326 4.37 -2.51 25.88
C ASP A 326 2.88 -2.55 26.25
N ALA A 327 2.48 -1.67 27.15
CA ALA A 327 1.10 -1.53 27.61
C ALA A 327 0.33 -0.39 26.88
N GLU A 328 1.02 0.43 26.12
CA GLU A 328 0.47 1.65 25.50
C GLU A 328 -0.07 1.42 24.10
N SER A 329 0.61 0.60 23.29
CA SER A 329 0.18 0.28 21.93
C SER A 329 -1.16 -0.48 21.94
N LYS A 330 -2.02 -0.18 20.98
CA LYS A 330 -3.35 -0.76 20.85
C LYS A 330 -3.46 -1.54 19.53
N PRO A 331 -4.44 -2.47 19.42
CA PRO A 331 -4.77 -3.08 18.14
C PRO A 331 -4.96 -2.02 17.03
N ILE A 332 -4.49 -2.32 15.83
CA ILE A 332 -4.31 -1.37 14.73
C ILE A 332 -5.31 -1.66 13.60
N CYS A 333 -5.81 -0.60 12.97
CA CYS A 333 -6.43 -0.65 11.65
C CYS A 333 -5.41 -0.13 10.62
N THR A 334 -4.96 -0.99 9.71
CA THR A 334 -3.98 -0.60 8.70
C THR A 334 -4.64 -0.24 7.36
N PRO A 335 -4.09 0.72 6.62
CA PRO A 335 -4.44 0.94 5.22
C PRO A 335 -3.75 -0.05 4.27
N GLY A 336 -2.82 -0.87 4.78
CA GLY A 336 -2.15 -1.97 4.06
C GLY A 336 -3.09 -3.13 3.78
N GLY A 337 -2.53 -4.18 3.20
CA GLY A 337 -3.26 -5.42 2.95
C GLY A 337 -2.31 -6.60 2.99
N THR A 338 -2.76 -7.71 3.52
CA THR A 338 -2.02 -8.96 3.66
C THR A 338 -2.88 -10.15 3.25
N TYR A 339 -2.35 -11.34 3.28
CA TYR A 339 -3.18 -12.55 3.10
C TYR A 339 -4.30 -12.70 4.15
N ALA A 340 -4.27 -11.97 5.26
CA ALA A 340 -5.32 -12.04 6.27
C ALA A 340 -6.72 -11.76 5.68
N ARG A 341 -6.81 -10.84 4.71
CA ARG A 341 -8.07 -10.47 4.05
C ARG A 341 -8.71 -11.55 3.19
N GLU A 342 -7.92 -12.54 2.78
CA GLU A 342 -8.41 -13.64 1.97
C GLU A 342 -9.20 -14.67 2.78
N PHE A 343 -9.09 -14.63 4.11
CA PHE A 343 -9.71 -15.57 5.04
C PHE A 343 -10.67 -14.86 6.00
N LYS A 344 -11.81 -15.47 6.25
CA LYS A 344 -12.90 -14.87 7.02
C LYS A 344 -12.54 -14.45 8.45
N ASN A 345 -11.70 -15.21 9.15
CA ASN A 345 -11.32 -15.00 10.53
C ASN A 345 -9.80 -15.02 10.69
N CYS A 346 -9.11 -14.28 9.85
CA CYS A 346 -7.67 -14.12 9.89
C CYS A 346 -7.32 -12.65 10.14
N VAL A 347 -6.22 -12.42 10.84
CA VAL A 347 -5.72 -11.08 11.14
C VAL A 347 -4.21 -11.04 10.89
N ALA A 348 -3.64 -9.88 10.59
CA ALA A 348 -2.20 -9.76 10.52
C ALA A 348 -1.60 -9.55 11.92
N PHE A 349 -0.40 -10.15 12.16
CA PHE A 349 0.19 -10.21 13.48
C PHE A 349 1.72 -10.21 13.41
N GLY A 350 2.32 -9.02 13.51
CA GLY A 350 3.76 -8.81 13.37
C GLY A 350 4.26 -9.04 11.94
N PRO A 351 5.59 -8.91 11.68
CA PRO A 351 6.68 -8.86 12.65
C PRO A 351 7.10 -7.46 13.11
N GLU A 352 6.64 -6.37 12.48
CA GLU A 352 7.16 -5.04 12.75
C GLU A 352 6.84 -4.56 14.17
N MET A 353 7.86 -4.06 14.90
CA MET A 353 7.71 -3.52 16.25
C MET A 353 8.77 -2.47 16.59
N SER A 354 8.39 -1.45 17.35
CA SER A 354 9.30 -0.42 17.83
C SER A 354 10.35 -0.94 18.82
N GLY A 355 11.57 -0.41 18.78
CA GLY A 355 12.62 -0.68 19.78
C GLY A 355 13.44 -1.95 19.54
N TYR A 356 13.18 -2.65 18.44
CA TYR A 356 13.86 -3.92 18.10
C TYR A 356 14.73 -3.84 16.84
N GLY A 357 15.03 -2.66 16.36
CA GLY A 357 15.81 -2.37 15.17
C GLY A 357 15.01 -1.58 14.16
N GLU A 358 15.65 -1.24 13.04
CA GLU A 358 14.96 -0.63 11.92
C GLU A 358 14.15 -1.67 11.17
N MET A 359 12.88 -1.38 10.97
CA MET A 359 11.95 -2.21 10.22
C MET A 359 11.82 -1.60 8.81
N ILE A 360 12.70 -2.04 7.91
CA ILE A 360 12.79 -1.55 6.53
C ILE A 360 12.26 -2.63 5.61
N ILE A 361 11.04 -2.45 5.10
CA ILE A 361 10.44 -3.32 4.08
C ILE A 361 10.45 -2.62 2.71
N HIS A 362 10.43 -3.39 1.64
CA HIS A 362 10.37 -2.93 0.25
C HIS A 362 11.51 -1.99 -0.20
N GLN A 363 12.58 -1.86 0.60
CA GLN A 363 13.73 -1.00 0.32
C GLN A 363 15.04 -1.81 0.41
N PRO A 364 16.13 -1.34 -0.22
CA PRO A 364 17.45 -1.91 0.00
C PRO A 364 17.84 -1.91 1.48
N ASN A 365 18.66 -2.86 1.86
CA ASN A 365 19.12 -3.06 3.24
C ASN A 365 18.03 -3.56 4.22
N GLU A 366 17.00 -4.20 3.71
CA GLU A 366 16.06 -4.98 4.51
C GLU A 366 16.82 -5.98 5.37
N ARG A 367 16.45 -6.03 6.65
CA ARG A 367 17.11 -6.89 7.64
C ARG A 367 16.22 -7.16 8.84
N LEU A 368 16.41 -8.32 9.44
CA LEU A 368 15.77 -8.69 10.70
C LEU A 368 16.85 -8.83 11.78
N SER A 369 16.77 -7.99 12.83
CA SER A 369 17.73 -8.08 13.95
C SER A 369 17.52 -9.38 14.74
N LEU A 370 18.60 -9.96 15.26
CA LEU A 370 18.51 -11.15 16.10
C LEU A 370 17.65 -10.91 17.34
N LYS A 371 17.74 -9.71 17.92
CA LYS A 371 16.89 -9.30 19.05
C LYS A 371 15.40 -9.30 18.69
N ALA A 372 15.05 -8.79 17.50
CA ALA A 372 13.67 -8.85 17.01
C ALA A 372 13.23 -10.28 16.77
N MET A 373 14.08 -11.10 16.14
CA MET A 373 13.78 -12.50 15.85
C MET A 373 13.48 -13.31 17.14
N GLU A 374 14.26 -13.11 18.20
CA GLU A 374 14.02 -13.75 19.51
C GLU A 374 12.65 -13.32 20.09
N ALA A 375 12.35 -12.03 20.10
CA ALA A 375 11.09 -11.53 20.62
C ALA A 375 9.88 -11.99 19.78
N ILE A 376 9.99 -11.96 18.44
CA ILE A 376 8.94 -12.45 17.54
C ILE A 376 8.69 -13.94 17.77
N PHE A 377 9.76 -14.73 17.91
CA PHE A 377 9.63 -16.16 18.19
C PHE A 377 8.88 -16.41 19.50
N GLU A 378 9.24 -15.70 20.59
CA GLU A 378 8.57 -15.84 21.88
C GLU A 378 7.10 -15.39 21.81
N ILE A 379 6.79 -14.27 21.13
CA ILE A 379 5.43 -13.80 20.91
C ILE A 379 4.61 -14.87 20.17
N TYR A 380 5.17 -15.45 19.10
CA TYR A 380 4.45 -16.45 18.29
C TYR A 380 4.23 -17.76 19.07
N VAL A 381 5.22 -18.23 19.83
CA VAL A 381 5.02 -19.43 20.68
C VAL A 381 3.85 -19.23 21.65
N ARG A 382 3.79 -18.09 22.36
CA ARG A 382 2.71 -17.78 23.30
C ARG A 382 1.36 -17.61 22.58
N ALA A 383 1.33 -16.80 21.54
CA ALA A 383 0.13 -16.53 20.75
C ALA A 383 -0.47 -17.81 20.18
N TYR A 384 0.34 -18.67 19.57
CA TYR A 384 -0.14 -19.89 18.94
C TYR A 384 -0.59 -20.94 19.97
N ALA A 385 0.11 -21.08 21.07
CA ALA A 385 -0.35 -21.93 22.19
C ALA A 385 -1.75 -21.51 22.67
N ASP A 386 -1.96 -20.23 22.84
CA ASP A 386 -3.22 -19.69 23.31
C ASP A 386 -4.34 -19.76 22.24
N LEU A 387 -4.05 -19.47 21.00
CA LEU A 387 -5.00 -19.65 19.89
C LEU A 387 -5.47 -21.11 19.78
N ILE A 388 -4.55 -22.06 19.90
CA ILE A 388 -4.86 -23.49 19.77
C ILE A 388 -5.68 -24.00 20.97
N SER A 389 -5.35 -23.54 22.19
CA SER A 389 -5.96 -24.06 23.43
C SER A 389 -7.19 -23.32 23.91
N LYS A 390 -7.22 -21.97 23.78
CA LYS A 390 -8.21 -21.12 24.44
C LYS A 390 -9.37 -20.68 23.52
N ILE A 391 -9.11 -20.52 22.21
CA ILE A 391 -10.16 -20.00 21.31
C ILE A 391 -11.07 -21.12 20.84
N SER A 392 -12.38 -20.86 20.92
CA SER A 392 -13.43 -21.75 20.38
C SER A 392 -14.36 -20.93 19.50
N PHE A 393 -14.49 -21.26 18.24
CA PHE A 393 -15.50 -20.64 17.39
C PHE A 393 -16.81 -21.45 17.48
N LYS A 394 -17.90 -20.74 17.77
CA LYS A 394 -19.24 -21.29 17.59
C LYS A 394 -19.53 -21.32 16.08
N HIS A 395 -19.75 -22.49 15.54
CA HIS A 395 -20.15 -22.71 14.14
C HIS A 395 -21.53 -22.10 13.84
#